data_062fc103ffda5d495e67da6cf2565006
#
_entry.id   062fc103ffda5d495e67da6cf2565006
#
_cell.length_a   1.000
_cell.length_b   1.000
_cell.length_c   1.000
_cell.angle_alpha   90.00
_cell.angle_beta   90.00
_cell.angle_gamma   90.00
#
_symmetry.space_group_name_H-M   'P 1'
#
loop_
_entity.id
_entity.type
_entity.pdbx_description
1 polymer ?
#
loop_
_entity_poly.entity_id
_entity_poly.type
_entity_poly.pdbx_seq_one_letter_code
_entity_poly.pdbx_strand_id
1 'polypeptide(L)'
;GHIRGAVAFPLDWLTTIDGPEVARLLAEKGLTADREIVAYGTGAGDAAAFADRLVELGLPTVRTFDAGFGAWAADSTLPVDKLVRHDRLVHVDWLAQVLAGERPEAAPSGPFLLFHVNFGVPEEYAENHIPGALYLDTNWLENPADWNRRSPEELDRAVRALGITRDTTVVVYGRDTEGDANEKWPGRRAGQIAATRALMILRYAGVEDVRLLDGGYDWWVRAGHPLETFQREPTPVGSFGAAIPVRPDVIVDLDEAKAILADPEGAALVSVRTWREHLGNVSGYNYIGPAGRIAGDVWGNCGSDAYHMQHYRNIDNTMRAYPEITANWAEAGITADKWVAFYCGTGWRASETWFYAYLQGWERVAVYDGGWFEWSQDPINNPIEIGEPLDESAA
;
A
#
# COMPACT_ATOMS: atom_id res chain seq x y z
N GLY A 1 -14.03 5.97 -8.20
CA GLY A 1 -13.69 7.33 -8.63
C GLY A 1 -14.34 8.40 -7.79
N HIS A 2 -13.98 9.65 -8.02
CA HIS A 2 -14.51 10.82 -7.32
C HIS A 2 -14.58 12.01 -8.30
N ILE A 3 -15.31 13.05 -7.92
CA ILE A 3 -15.36 14.31 -8.69
C ILE A 3 -13.94 14.88 -8.76
N ARG A 4 -13.50 15.29 -9.95
CA ARG A 4 -12.13 15.80 -10.15
C ARG A 4 -11.81 16.95 -9.20
N GLY A 5 -10.67 16.83 -8.52
CA GLY A 5 -10.19 17.80 -7.53
C GLY A 5 -10.87 17.71 -6.15
N ALA A 6 -11.78 16.76 -5.95
CA ALA A 6 -12.36 16.53 -4.63
C ALA A 6 -11.37 15.89 -3.66
N VAL A 7 -11.49 16.25 -2.40
CA VAL A 7 -10.70 15.73 -1.29
C VAL A 7 -11.53 14.69 -0.53
N ALA A 8 -10.94 13.53 -0.27
CA ALA A 8 -11.60 12.49 0.52
C ALA A 8 -11.53 12.83 2.02
N PHE A 9 -12.70 12.84 2.66
CA PHE A 9 -12.83 12.97 4.11
C PHE A 9 -14.05 12.17 4.57
N PRO A 10 -13.87 10.95 5.07
CA PRO A 10 -14.97 10.10 5.53
C PRO A 10 -15.80 10.74 6.65
N LEU A 11 -17.12 10.61 6.58
CA LEU A 11 -18.03 11.16 7.57
C LEU A 11 -17.78 10.62 8.99
N ASP A 12 -17.45 9.34 9.08
CA ASP A 12 -17.19 8.67 10.36
C ASP A 12 -15.94 9.19 11.09
N TRP A 13 -14.96 9.77 10.37
CA TRP A 13 -13.82 10.43 11.02
C TRP A 13 -14.27 11.60 11.92
N LEU A 14 -15.30 12.31 11.51
CA LEU A 14 -15.84 13.44 12.29
C LEU A 14 -16.49 13.01 13.63
N THR A 15 -16.77 11.72 13.78
CA THR A 15 -17.46 11.17 14.96
C THR A 15 -16.61 10.20 15.76
N THR A 16 -15.61 9.56 15.17
CA THR A 16 -14.79 8.52 15.81
C THR A 16 -13.39 9.00 16.20
N ILE A 17 -12.93 10.12 15.63
CA ILE A 17 -11.62 10.71 15.91
C ILE A 17 -11.82 11.87 16.88
N ASP A 18 -10.84 12.14 17.75
CA ASP A 18 -10.90 13.27 18.66
C ASP A 18 -10.83 14.63 17.95
N GLY A 19 -11.39 15.68 18.58
CA GLY A 19 -11.51 16.99 17.97
C GLY A 19 -10.20 17.64 17.52
N PRO A 20 -9.11 17.59 18.29
CA PRO A 20 -7.79 18.08 17.87
C PRO A 20 -7.25 17.39 16.63
N GLU A 21 -7.38 16.08 16.53
CA GLU A 21 -6.93 15.32 15.38
C GLU A 21 -7.81 15.56 14.15
N VAL A 22 -9.13 15.66 14.31
CA VAL A 22 -10.03 16.08 13.24
C VAL A 22 -9.63 17.45 12.69
N ALA A 23 -9.37 18.43 13.57
CA ALA A 23 -8.94 19.77 13.15
C ALA A 23 -7.62 19.74 12.38
N ARG A 24 -6.65 18.91 12.82
CA ARG A 24 -5.39 18.69 12.11
C ARG A 24 -5.61 18.12 10.71
N LEU A 25 -6.43 17.07 10.60
CA LEU A 25 -6.75 16.41 9.32
C LEU A 25 -7.50 17.35 8.36
N LEU A 26 -8.46 18.15 8.87
CA LEU A 26 -9.16 19.16 8.07
C LEU A 26 -8.18 20.18 7.49
N ALA A 27 -7.28 20.71 8.32
CA ALA A 27 -6.27 21.67 7.88
C ALA A 27 -5.29 21.07 6.87
N GLU A 28 -4.79 19.85 7.12
CA GLU A 28 -3.90 19.12 6.21
C GLU A 28 -4.53 18.92 4.83
N LYS A 29 -5.84 18.64 4.79
CA LYS A 29 -6.58 18.46 3.53
C LYS A 29 -7.08 19.79 2.93
N GLY A 30 -6.69 20.92 3.48
CA GLY A 30 -7.05 22.25 2.99
C GLY A 30 -8.52 22.61 3.19
N LEU A 31 -9.22 21.94 4.11
CA LEU A 31 -10.60 22.26 4.51
C LEU A 31 -10.56 23.29 5.62
N THR A 32 -10.57 24.58 5.24
CA THR A 32 -10.37 25.73 6.14
C THR A 32 -11.53 26.71 6.07
N ALA A 33 -11.71 27.55 7.11
CA ALA A 33 -12.84 28.46 7.23
C ALA A 33 -12.86 29.61 6.19
N ASP A 34 -11.75 29.87 5.53
CA ASP A 34 -11.59 30.87 4.47
C ASP A 34 -11.98 30.35 3.09
N ARG A 35 -12.35 29.08 2.99
CA ARG A 35 -12.76 28.43 1.72
C ARG A 35 -14.24 28.07 1.74
N GLU A 36 -14.90 28.18 0.58
CA GLU A 36 -16.19 27.55 0.36
C GLU A 36 -15.99 26.05 0.15
N ILE A 37 -16.69 25.25 0.96
CA ILE A 37 -16.64 23.79 0.90
C ILE A 37 -17.94 23.29 0.28
N VAL A 38 -17.85 22.40 -0.72
CA VAL A 38 -19.00 21.68 -1.27
C VAL A 38 -18.87 20.22 -0.91
N ALA A 39 -19.75 19.73 -0.04
CA ALA A 39 -19.79 18.33 0.37
C ALA A 39 -20.68 17.50 -0.55
N TYR A 40 -20.23 16.32 -0.88
CA TYR A 40 -21.04 15.29 -1.54
C TYR A 40 -20.73 13.92 -0.98
N GLY A 41 -21.65 12.97 -1.10
CA GLY A 41 -21.49 11.60 -0.64
C GLY A 41 -21.92 10.58 -1.69
N THR A 42 -21.89 9.32 -1.31
CA THR A 42 -22.43 8.21 -2.09
C THR A 42 -23.89 7.91 -1.74
N GLY A 43 -24.28 8.20 -0.49
CA GLY A 43 -25.63 8.00 0.04
C GLY A 43 -26.45 9.27 0.19
N ALA A 44 -27.77 9.12 0.21
CA ALA A 44 -28.68 10.23 0.49
C ALA A 44 -28.53 10.68 1.96
N GLY A 45 -28.22 11.96 2.16
CA GLY A 45 -28.03 12.54 3.49
C GLY A 45 -26.60 12.59 4.01
N ASP A 46 -25.66 11.85 3.43
CA ASP A 46 -24.25 11.87 3.85
C ASP A 46 -23.65 13.30 3.77
N ALA A 47 -23.93 13.97 2.65
CA ALA A 47 -23.44 15.34 2.43
C ALA A 47 -24.00 16.33 3.47
N ALA A 48 -25.28 16.20 3.82
CA ALA A 48 -25.92 17.06 4.81
C ALA A 48 -25.34 16.82 6.22
N ALA A 49 -25.24 15.55 6.64
CA ALA A 49 -24.65 15.18 7.93
C ALA A 49 -23.19 15.65 8.05
N PHE A 50 -22.42 15.53 6.98
CA PHE A 50 -21.05 16.01 6.92
C PHE A 50 -20.99 17.55 7.04
N ALA A 51 -21.84 18.26 6.28
CA ALA A 51 -21.90 19.72 6.32
C ALA A 51 -22.28 20.25 7.70
N ASP A 52 -23.31 19.66 8.33
CA ASP A 52 -23.73 20.03 9.69
C ASP A 52 -22.57 19.90 10.68
N ARG A 53 -21.85 18.79 10.59
CA ARG A 53 -20.70 18.54 11.47
C ARG A 53 -19.54 19.51 11.24
N LEU A 54 -19.25 19.88 9.99
CA LEU A 54 -18.22 20.88 9.69
C LEU A 54 -18.62 22.27 10.26
N VAL A 55 -19.91 22.65 10.17
CA VAL A 55 -20.40 23.90 10.75
C VAL A 55 -20.20 23.90 12.28
N GLU A 56 -20.53 22.82 12.98
CA GLU A 56 -20.27 22.66 14.41
C GLU A 56 -18.79 22.80 14.78
N LEU A 57 -17.89 22.37 13.88
CA LEU A 57 -16.43 22.50 14.04
C LEU A 57 -15.87 23.86 13.64
N GLY A 58 -16.73 24.81 13.30
CA GLY A 58 -16.33 26.20 13.01
C GLY A 58 -16.02 26.51 11.54
N LEU A 59 -16.47 25.68 10.62
CA LEU A 59 -16.34 25.87 9.17
C LEU A 59 -17.71 26.36 8.62
N PRO A 60 -17.99 27.63 8.59
CA PRO A 60 -19.37 28.15 8.44
C PRO A 60 -19.90 28.11 7.00
N THR A 61 -19.02 27.97 6.00
CA THR A 61 -19.41 28.07 4.59
C THR A 61 -19.34 26.70 3.92
N VAL A 62 -20.34 25.85 4.22
CA VAL A 62 -20.47 24.50 3.63
C VAL A 62 -21.76 24.41 2.85
N ARG A 63 -21.67 23.95 1.61
CA ARG A 63 -22.81 23.64 0.74
C ARG A 63 -22.84 22.15 0.47
N THR A 64 -23.99 21.63 0.06
CA THR A 64 -24.16 20.21 -0.29
C THR A 64 -24.46 20.03 -1.78
N PHE A 65 -23.98 18.94 -2.33
CA PHE A 65 -24.39 18.41 -3.62
C PHE A 65 -25.15 17.10 -3.36
N ASP A 66 -26.44 17.21 -3.11
CA ASP A 66 -27.29 16.12 -2.60
C ASP A 66 -27.51 15.01 -3.64
N ALA A 67 -27.36 15.31 -4.93
CA ALA A 67 -27.44 14.29 -5.97
C ALA A 67 -26.27 13.27 -5.91
N GLY A 68 -25.18 13.63 -5.24
CA GLY A 68 -24.04 12.77 -4.95
C GLY A 68 -23.23 12.35 -6.16
N PHE A 69 -22.20 11.51 -5.90
CA PHE A 69 -21.27 11.06 -6.93
C PHE A 69 -21.95 10.29 -8.05
N GLY A 70 -22.98 9.46 -7.76
CA GLY A 70 -23.66 8.66 -8.77
C GLY A 70 -24.31 9.51 -9.87
N ALA A 71 -24.98 10.61 -9.50
CA ALA A 71 -25.57 11.53 -10.47
C ALA A 71 -24.53 12.27 -11.30
N TRP A 72 -23.41 12.67 -10.66
CA TRP A 72 -22.27 13.28 -11.38
C TRP A 72 -21.66 12.33 -12.41
N ALA A 73 -21.37 11.08 -12.00
CA ALA A 73 -20.73 10.07 -12.84
C ALA A 73 -21.63 9.57 -13.99
N ALA A 74 -22.94 9.71 -13.87
CA ALA A 74 -23.89 9.36 -14.93
C ALA A 74 -23.79 10.30 -16.14
N ASP A 75 -23.28 11.52 -15.97
CA ASP A 75 -23.00 12.45 -17.07
C ASP A 75 -21.53 12.31 -17.49
N SER A 76 -21.29 11.63 -18.61
CA SER A 76 -19.95 11.38 -19.14
C SER A 76 -19.17 12.65 -19.55
N THR A 77 -19.83 13.81 -19.58
CA THR A 77 -19.16 15.10 -19.87
C THR A 77 -18.53 15.72 -18.62
N LEU A 78 -18.93 15.27 -17.44
CA LEU A 78 -18.41 15.78 -16.17
C LEU A 78 -17.11 15.07 -15.78
N PRO A 79 -16.14 15.80 -15.25
CA PRO A 79 -14.83 15.23 -14.97
C PRO A 79 -14.84 14.35 -13.72
N VAL A 80 -14.37 13.13 -13.88
CA VAL A 80 -14.18 12.14 -12.81
C VAL A 80 -12.71 11.75 -12.77
N ASP A 81 -12.15 11.70 -11.59
CA ASP A 81 -10.83 11.13 -11.33
C ASP A 81 -10.98 9.73 -10.72
N LYS A 82 -10.20 8.78 -11.21
CA LYS A 82 -10.08 7.43 -10.65
C LYS A 82 -8.71 6.84 -10.96
N LEU A 83 -8.28 5.92 -10.13
CA LEU A 83 -7.08 5.12 -10.38
C LEU A 83 -7.22 4.35 -11.70
N VAL A 84 -6.15 4.26 -12.46
CA VAL A 84 -6.11 3.52 -13.73
C VAL A 84 -6.45 2.04 -13.51
N ARG A 85 -5.90 1.47 -12.41
CA ARG A 85 -6.13 0.07 -12.02
C ARG A 85 -6.96 -0.02 -10.73
N HIS A 86 -8.07 0.74 -10.68
CA HIS A 86 -8.95 0.83 -9.50
C HIS A 86 -9.51 -0.51 -9.06
N ASP A 87 -9.66 -1.46 -9.99
CA ASP A 87 -10.14 -2.82 -9.73
C ASP A 87 -9.12 -3.68 -8.94
N ARG A 88 -7.90 -3.19 -8.75
CA ARG A 88 -6.86 -3.86 -7.96
C ARG A 88 -6.86 -3.46 -6.48
N LEU A 89 -7.56 -2.40 -6.11
CA LEU A 89 -7.79 -1.97 -4.73
C LEU A 89 -9.28 -2.12 -4.45
N VAL A 90 -9.66 -3.10 -3.64
CA VAL A 90 -11.06 -3.46 -3.44
C VAL A 90 -11.57 -3.02 -2.07
N HIS A 91 -12.81 -2.53 -2.04
CA HIS A 91 -13.48 -2.12 -0.81
C HIS A 91 -14.06 -3.34 -0.06
N VAL A 92 -14.22 -3.23 1.26
CA VAL A 92 -14.78 -4.30 2.09
C VAL A 92 -16.18 -4.73 1.65
N ASP A 93 -17.04 -3.79 1.25
CA ASP A 93 -18.39 -4.13 0.76
C ASP A 93 -18.36 -4.89 -0.57
N TRP A 94 -17.40 -4.56 -1.45
CA TRP A 94 -17.19 -5.32 -2.67
C TRP A 94 -16.82 -6.78 -2.36
N LEU A 95 -15.89 -6.96 -1.41
CA LEU A 95 -15.47 -8.31 -0.99
C LEU A 95 -16.63 -9.06 -0.33
N ALA A 96 -17.42 -8.39 0.53
CA ALA A 96 -18.60 -8.99 1.16
C ALA A 96 -19.63 -9.48 0.12
N GLN A 97 -19.90 -8.69 -0.91
CA GLN A 97 -20.78 -9.09 -2.03
C GLN A 97 -20.23 -10.31 -2.78
N VAL A 98 -18.92 -10.32 -3.09
CA VAL A 98 -18.29 -11.48 -3.76
C VAL A 98 -18.39 -12.73 -2.89
N LEU A 99 -18.14 -12.64 -1.59
CA LEU A 99 -18.25 -13.77 -0.65
C LEU A 99 -19.69 -14.25 -0.48
N ALA A 100 -20.67 -13.35 -0.62
CA ALA A 100 -22.10 -13.69 -0.64
C ALA A 100 -22.56 -14.33 -1.97
N GLY A 101 -21.67 -14.46 -2.97
CA GLY A 101 -21.99 -15.00 -4.28
C GLY A 101 -22.61 -13.99 -5.25
N GLU A 102 -22.60 -12.71 -4.89
CA GLU A 102 -23.02 -11.62 -5.77
C GLU A 102 -21.93 -11.30 -6.81
N ARG A 103 -22.29 -10.53 -7.82
CA ARG A 103 -21.38 -10.15 -8.91
C ARG A 103 -21.28 -8.64 -9.06
N PRO A 104 -20.63 -7.95 -8.13
CA PRO A 104 -20.36 -6.52 -8.29
C PRO A 104 -19.47 -6.24 -9.50
N GLU A 105 -19.27 -4.96 -9.85
CA GLU A 105 -18.35 -4.56 -10.92
C GLU A 105 -16.97 -5.19 -10.69
N ALA A 106 -16.36 -5.71 -11.74
CA ALA A 106 -15.08 -6.41 -11.73
C ALA A 106 -15.03 -7.65 -10.80
N ALA A 107 -16.19 -8.28 -10.49
CA ALA A 107 -16.20 -9.55 -9.75
C ALA A 107 -15.40 -10.63 -10.51
N PRO A 108 -14.67 -11.51 -9.80
CA PRO A 108 -13.92 -12.60 -10.42
C PRO A 108 -14.80 -13.48 -11.31
N SER A 109 -14.33 -13.83 -12.50
CA SER A 109 -15.04 -14.74 -13.42
C SER A 109 -14.46 -16.16 -13.40
N GLY A 110 -13.29 -16.35 -12.80
CA GLY A 110 -12.54 -17.60 -12.70
C GLY A 110 -12.26 -18.01 -11.26
N PRO A 111 -11.22 -18.82 -11.03
CA PRO A 111 -10.78 -19.20 -9.70
C PRO A 111 -10.49 -17.97 -8.83
N PHE A 112 -10.94 -18.02 -7.57
CA PHE A 112 -10.81 -16.93 -6.60
C PHE A 112 -10.26 -17.47 -5.30
N LEU A 113 -9.24 -16.80 -4.76
CA LEU A 113 -8.66 -17.08 -3.45
C LEU A 113 -8.52 -15.79 -2.64
N LEU A 114 -8.84 -15.86 -1.37
CA LEU A 114 -8.66 -14.80 -0.39
C LEU A 114 -7.59 -15.23 0.62
N PHE A 115 -6.60 -14.38 0.87
CA PHE A 115 -5.54 -14.67 1.81
C PHE A 115 -5.43 -13.64 2.94
N HIS A 116 -5.42 -14.14 4.17
CA HIS A 116 -4.88 -13.42 5.32
C HIS A 116 -3.36 -13.56 5.27
N VAL A 117 -2.67 -12.46 5.05
CA VAL A 117 -1.22 -12.45 4.94
C VAL A 117 -0.61 -11.99 6.26
N ASN A 118 0.34 -12.74 6.78
CA ASN A 118 1.10 -12.39 7.97
C ASN A 118 2.55 -12.86 7.82
N PHE A 119 3.38 -12.54 8.81
CA PHE A 119 4.77 -12.98 8.91
C PHE A 119 4.92 -14.03 10.01
N GLY A 120 5.38 -15.21 9.65
CA GLY A 120 5.75 -16.30 10.55
C GLY A 120 4.55 -17.13 11.02
N VAL A 121 3.96 -16.82 12.16
CA VAL A 121 2.97 -17.66 12.81
C VAL A 121 1.52 -17.24 12.57
N PRO A 122 0.57 -18.17 12.49
CA PRO A 122 -0.81 -17.91 12.11
C PRO A 122 -1.73 -17.52 13.29
N GLU A 123 -1.20 -17.00 14.41
CA GLU A 123 -2.01 -16.77 15.60
C GLU A 123 -3.17 -15.81 15.34
N GLU A 124 -2.93 -14.70 14.63
CA GLU A 124 -3.99 -13.73 14.31
C GLU A 124 -5.04 -14.35 13.38
N TYR A 125 -4.62 -15.15 12.40
CA TYR A 125 -5.52 -15.90 11.53
C TYR A 125 -6.31 -16.94 12.32
N ALA A 126 -5.67 -17.67 13.23
CA ALA A 126 -6.29 -18.68 14.05
C ALA A 126 -7.29 -18.09 15.06
N GLU A 127 -7.04 -16.89 15.55
CA GLU A 127 -7.97 -16.17 16.43
C GLU A 127 -9.28 -15.88 15.73
N ASN A 128 -9.22 -15.20 14.58
CA ASN A 128 -10.34 -14.99 13.67
C ASN A 128 -9.85 -14.33 12.37
N HIS A 129 -10.61 -14.46 11.30
CA HIS A 129 -10.29 -13.95 9.99
C HIS A 129 -11.55 -13.72 9.15
N ILE A 130 -11.41 -13.10 7.98
CA ILE A 130 -12.49 -12.90 7.01
C ILE A 130 -12.96 -14.26 6.50
N PRO A 131 -14.27 -14.54 6.43
CA PRO A 131 -14.79 -15.83 6.01
C PRO A 131 -14.25 -16.29 4.65
N GLY A 132 -13.80 -17.54 4.58
CA GLY A 132 -13.24 -18.12 3.37
C GLY A 132 -11.76 -17.85 3.15
N ALA A 133 -11.12 -17.02 3.97
CA ALA A 133 -9.70 -16.74 3.82
C ALA A 133 -8.83 -17.97 4.12
N LEU A 134 -7.73 -18.07 3.38
CA LEU A 134 -6.61 -18.96 3.62
C LEU A 134 -5.49 -18.17 4.30
N TYR A 135 -4.60 -18.86 5.01
CA TYR A 135 -3.39 -18.26 5.58
C TYR A 135 -2.26 -18.21 4.54
N LEU A 136 -1.51 -17.09 4.53
CA LEU A 136 -0.28 -16.97 3.76
C LEU A 136 0.82 -16.36 4.63
N ASP A 137 1.86 -17.14 4.90
CA ASP A 137 3.10 -16.67 5.53
C ASP A 137 4.02 -16.06 4.46
N THR A 138 4.45 -14.81 4.64
CA THR A 138 5.39 -14.16 3.70
C THR A 138 6.68 -14.96 3.53
N ASN A 139 7.13 -15.71 4.55
CA ASN A 139 8.29 -16.59 4.48
C ASN A 139 8.18 -17.70 3.39
N TRP A 140 6.98 -17.98 2.90
CA TRP A 140 6.83 -18.90 1.77
C TRP A 140 7.22 -18.26 0.43
N LEU A 141 7.19 -16.93 0.35
CA LEU A 141 7.48 -16.14 -0.84
C LEU A 141 8.84 -15.43 -0.77
N GLU A 142 9.36 -15.20 0.42
CA GLU A 142 10.64 -14.53 0.66
C GLU A 142 11.57 -15.38 1.54
N ASN A 143 12.87 -15.14 1.43
CA ASN A 143 13.89 -15.84 2.19
C ASN A 143 14.20 -15.08 3.50
N PRO A 144 13.97 -15.65 4.68
CA PRO A 144 14.22 -14.97 5.95
C PRO A 144 15.71 -14.66 6.24
N ALA A 145 16.64 -15.19 5.44
CA ALA A 145 18.06 -14.92 5.62
C ALA A 145 18.49 -13.56 5.06
N ASP A 146 17.90 -13.14 3.95
CA ASP A 146 18.23 -11.90 3.23
C ASP A 146 17.01 -11.04 2.90
N TRP A 147 15.80 -11.53 3.21
CA TRP A 147 14.50 -10.89 2.97
C TRP A 147 14.16 -10.66 1.48
N ASN A 148 14.98 -11.16 0.58
CA ASN A 148 14.69 -11.14 -0.84
C ASN A 148 13.63 -12.19 -1.20
N ARG A 149 12.97 -12.00 -2.33
CA ARG A 149 12.10 -13.02 -2.91
C ARG A 149 12.83 -14.35 -3.04
N ARG A 150 12.11 -15.44 -2.90
CA ARG A 150 12.65 -16.78 -3.15
C ARG A 150 13.01 -16.97 -4.63
N SER A 151 13.83 -17.97 -4.91
CA SER A 151 14.16 -18.35 -6.29
C SER A 151 12.90 -18.68 -7.11
N PRO A 152 12.96 -18.57 -8.45
CA PRO A 152 11.85 -18.93 -9.32
C PRO A 152 11.27 -20.33 -9.08
N GLU A 153 12.14 -21.30 -8.81
CA GLU A 153 11.75 -22.70 -8.54
C GLU A 153 11.06 -22.84 -7.16
N GLU A 154 11.49 -22.08 -6.16
CA GLU A 154 10.85 -22.05 -4.86
C GLU A 154 9.49 -21.35 -4.92
N LEU A 155 9.42 -20.23 -5.65
CA LEU A 155 8.15 -19.52 -5.88
C LEU A 155 7.14 -20.41 -6.63
N ASP A 156 7.56 -21.16 -7.67
CA ASP A 156 6.68 -22.09 -8.37
C ASP A 156 6.10 -23.15 -7.41
N ARG A 157 6.94 -23.69 -6.54
CA ARG A 157 6.47 -24.64 -5.51
C ARG A 157 5.49 -23.99 -4.53
N ALA A 158 5.79 -22.78 -4.05
CA ALA A 158 4.97 -22.07 -3.08
C ALA A 158 3.60 -21.72 -3.65
N VAL A 159 3.53 -21.09 -4.82
CA VAL A 159 2.24 -20.68 -5.42
C VAL A 159 1.37 -21.89 -5.75
N ARG A 160 1.98 -23.00 -6.21
CA ARG A 160 1.23 -24.25 -6.46
C ARG A 160 0.72 -24.89 -5.16
N ALA A 161 1.50 -24.87 -4.09
CA ALA A 161 1.08 -25.38 -2.80
C ALA A 161 -0.08 -24.55 -2.22
N LEU A 162 -0.09 -23.23 -2.47
CA LEU A 162 -1.17 -22.30 -2.11
C LEU A 162 -2.42 -22.44 -3.00
N GLY A 163 -2.40 -23.27 -4.03
CA GLY A 163 -3.52 -23.40 -4.98
C GLY A 163 -3.60 -22.27 -6.01
N ILE A 164 -2.56 -21.47 -6.15
CA ILE A 164 -2.53 -20.31 -7.03
C ILE A 164 -2.05 -20.73 -8.42
N THR A 165 -2.82 -20.38 -9.44
CA THR A 165 -2.41 -20.41 -10.84
C THR A 165 -2.25 -19.00 -11.39
N ARG A 166 -1.65 -18.84 -12.55
CA ARG A 166 -1.52 -17.55 -13.23
C ARG A 166 -2.86 -16.81 -13.37
N ASP A 167 -3.94 -17.55 -13.62
CA ASP A 167 -5.28 -17.01 -13.91
C ASP A 167 -6.17 -16.91 -12.66
N THR A 168 -5.64 -17.24 -11.48
CA THR A 168 -6.37 -17.11 -10.22
C THR A 168 -6.50 -15.63 -9.85
N THR A 169 -7.73 -15.16 -9.58
CA THR A 169 -7.91 -13.88 -8.88
C THR A 169 -7.55 -14.07 -7.42
N VAL A 170 -6.56 -13.36 -6.95
CA VAL A 170 -6.09 -13.40 -5.57
C VAL A 170 -6.41 -12.08 -4.89
N VAL A 171 -7.14 -12.10 -3.78
CA VAL A 171 -7.31 -10.95 -2.89
C VAL A 171 -6.46 -11.19 -1.64
N VAL A 172 -5.65 -10.22 -1.27
CA VAL A 172 -4.82 -10.27 -0.07
C VAL A 172 -5.22 -9.16 0.91
N TYR A 173 -5.12 -9.46 2.20
CA TYR A 173 -5.27 -8.47 3.27
C TYR A 173 -4.35 -8.80 4.42
N GLY A 174 -3.96 -7.77 5.18
CA GLY A 174 -3.24 -7.89 6.43
C GLY A 174 -4.13 -7.49 7.61
N ARG A 175 -3.66 -7.77 8.81
CA ARG A 175 -4.21 -7.31 10.08
C ARG A 175 -3.11 -6.53 10.79
N ASP A 176 -3.33 -5.24 11.03
CA ASP A 176 -2.41 -4.46 11.84
C ASP A 176 -2.58 -4.84 13.31
N THR A 177 -1.49 -5.19 13.97
CA THR A 177 -1.49 -5.53 15.38
C THR A 177 -0.55 -4.60 16.12
N GLU A 178 -0.96 -4.13 17.31
CA GLU A 178 -0.05 -3.49 18.25
C GLU A 178 0.86 -4.56 18.86
N GLY A 179 1.99 -4.84 18.20
CA GLY A 179 2.97 -5.80 18.71
C GLY A 179 3.75 -5.25 19.91
N ASP A 180 4.33 -6.14 20.72
CA ASP A 180 5.27 -5.75 21.77
C ASP A 180 6.52 -5.10 21.13
N ALA A 181 6.94 -3.95 21.65
CA ALA A 181 8.14 -3.24 21.20
C ALA A 181 9.42 -4.09 21.29
N ASN A 182 9.39 -5.15 22.12
CA ASN A 182 10.47 -6.10 22.32
C ASN A 182 10.36 -7.35 21.42
N GLU A 183 9.37 -7.43 20.56
CA GLU A 183 9.18 -8.59 19.70
C GLU A 183 10.38 -8.75 18.75
N LYS A 184 10.94 -9.95 18.72
CA LYS A 184 12.13 -10.26 17.92
C LYS A 184 11.90 -10.11 16.41
N TRP A 185 10.65 -10.28 15.99
CA TRP A 185 10.23 -10.21 14.59
C TRP A 185 9.08 -9.22 14.42
N PRO A 186 9.39 -7.94 14.33
CA PRO A 186 8.38 -6.88 14.27
C PRO A 186 7.55 -6.86 12.99
N GLY A 187 7.82 -7.73 12.03
CA GLY A 187 7.03 -7.88 10.80
C GLY A 187 5.56 -8.23 11.04
N ARG A 188 5.21 -8.74 12.21
CA ARG A 188 3.81 -8.97 12.63
C ARG A 188 3.00 -7.67 12.75
N ARG A 189 3.65 -6.56 13.09
CA ARG A 189 3.04 -5.22 13.13
C ARG A 189 2.78 -4.64 11.74
N ALA A 190 3.45 -5.18 10.73
CA ALA A 190 3.41 -4.63 9.38
C ALA A 190 2.10 -4.90 8.65
N GLY A 191 1.20 -5.73 9.19
CA GLY A 191 -0.16 -6.00 8.74
C GLY A 191 -0.40 -5.83 7.25
N GLN A 192 -0.92 -4.67 6.85
CA GLN A 192 -1.20 -4.37 5.45
C GLN A 192 0.08 -4.31 4.58
N ILE A 193 1.26 -3.97 5.15
CA ILE A 193 2.54 -4.01 4.41
C ILE A 193 2.89 -5.48 4.07
N ALA A 194 2.60 -6.44 4.94
CA ALA A 194 2.78 -7.87 4.63
C ALA A 194 1.92 -8.29 3.44
N ALA A 195 0.67 -7.81 3.37
CA ALA A 195 -0.22 -8.07 2.25
C ALA A 195 0.32 -7.48 0.93
N THR A 196 0.82 -6.25 0.95
CA THR A 196 1.41 -5.64 -0.25
C THR A 196 2.74 -6.30 -0.64
N ARG A 197 3.51 -6.79 0.34
CA ARG A 197 4.71 -7.60 0.09
C ARG A 197 4.36 -8.88 -0.67
N ALA A 198 3.39 -9.64 -0.21
CA ALA A 198 2.93 -10.85 -0.90
C ALA A 198 2.36 -10.52 -2.28
N LEU A 199 1.53 -9.47 -2.40
CA LEU A 199 0.96 -9.00 -3.66
C LEU A 199 2.04 -8.73 -4.70
N MET A 200 3.09 -7.99 -4.33
CA MET A 200 4.19 -7.63 -5.23
C MET A 200 4.92 -8.88 -5.72
N ILE A 201 5.26 -9.84 -4.84
CA ILE A 201 5.94 -11.08 -5.23
C ILE A 201 5.04 -11.95 -6.10
N LEU A 202 3.74 -12.04 -5.83
CA LEU A 202 2.78 -12.75 -6.68
C LEU A 202 2.68 -12.11 -8.07
N ARG A 203 2.73 -10.77 -8.17
CA ARG A 203 2.80 -10.07 -9.45
C ARG A 203 4.10 -10.36 -10.20
N TYR A 204 5.25 -10.35 -9.52
CA TYR A 204 6.53 -10.77 -10.09
C TYR A 204 6.48 -12.21 -10.62
N ALA A 205 5.91 -13.12 -9.85
CA ALA A 205 5.71 -14.50 -10.29
C ALA A 205 4.84 -14.59 -11.56
N GLY A 206 3.85 -13.73 -11.70
CA GLY A 206 3.01 -13.65 -12.90
C GLY A 206 1.52 -13.90 -12.68
N VAL A 207 1.04 -13.85 -11.43
CA VAL A 207 -0.40 -13.85 -11.15
C VAL A 207 -1.02 -12.59 -11.77
N GLU A 208 -1.96 -12.76 -12.69
CA GLU A 208 -2.49 -11.63 -13.48
C GLU A 208 -3.40 -10.71 -12.69
N ASP A 209 -4.17 -11.26 -11.77
CA ASP A 209 -5.18 -10.54 -10.99
C ASP A 209 -4.91 -10.70 -9.49
N VAL A 210 -4.04 -9.84 -8.94
CA VAL A 210 -3.83 -9.72 -7.49
C VAL A 210 -4.37 -8.38 -7.02
N ARG A 211 -5.19 -8.42 -5.98
CA ARG A 211 -5.90 -7.26 -5.42
C ARG A 211 -5.61 -7.11 -3.94
N LEU A 212 -5.56 -5.87 -3.49
CA LEU A 212 -5.45 -5.52 -2.07
C LEU A 212 -6.84 -5.16 -1.53
N LEU A 213 -7.20 -5.70 -0.37
CA LEU A 213 -8.35 -5.20 0.39
C LEU A 213 -7.94 -3.89 1.08
N ASP A 214 -8.56 -2.78 0.68
CA ASP A 214 -8.27 -1.47 1.23
C ASP A 214 -8.65 -1.39 2.70
N GLY A 215 -7.74 -0.90 3.56
CA GLY A 215 -7.91 -0.89 5.01
C GLY A 215 -7.84 -2.27 5.69
N GLY A 216 -7.71 -3.35 4.93
CA GLY A 216 -7.45 -4.71 5.42
C GLY A 216 -8.51 -5.25 6.39
N TYR A 217 -8.04 -6.07 7.34
CA TYR A 217 -8.88 -6.71 8.36
C TYR A 217 -9.62 -5.68 9.23
N ASP A 218 -8.96 -4.61 9.63
CA ASP A 218 -9.51 -3.65 10.59
C ASP A 218 -10.71 -2.90 10.00
N TRP A 219 -10.64 -2.55 8.70
CA TRP A 219 -11.76 -1.96 8.00
C TRP A 219 -12.94 -2.92 7.81
N TRP A 220 -12.67 -4.22 7.57
CA TRP A 220 -13.68 -5.26 7.52
C TRP A 220 -14.46 -5.37 8.83
N VAL A 221 -13.75 -5.37 9.96
CA VAL A 221 -14.36 -5.40 11.31
C VAL A 221 -15.16 -4.13 11.59
N ARG A 222 -14.60 -2.96 11.24
CA ARG A 222 -15.24 -1.65 11.43
C ARG A 222 -16.54 -1.53 10.64
N ALA A 223 -16.59 -2.10 9.45
CA ALA A 223 -17.81 -2.17 8.62
C ALA A 223 -18.87 -3.15 9.17
N GLY A 224 -18.58 -3.88 10.25
CA GLY A 224 -19.50 -4.81 10.90
C GLY A 224 -19.69 -6.12 10.14
N HIS A 225 -18.78 -6.48 9.25
CA HIS A 225 -18.83 -7.74 8.51
C HIS A 225 -18.48 -8.95 9.37
N PRO A 226 -19.00 -10.16 9.06
CA PRO A 226 -18.78 -11.36 9.86
C PRO A 226 -17.32 -11.83 9.83
N LEU A 227 -16.93 -12.51 10.91
CA LEU A 227 -15.65 -13.19 11.05
C LEU A 227 -15.87 -14.69 11.23
N GLU A 228 -14.82 -15.47 10.93
CA GLU A 228 -14.79 -16.91 11.23
C GLU A 228 -13.48 -17.32 11.93
N THR A 229 -13.49 -18.51 12.54
CA THR A 229 -12.34 -19.13 13.20
C THR A 229 -11.95 -20.47 12.55
N PHE A 230 -12.69 -20.88 11.53
CA PHE A 230 -12.47 -22.15 10.84
C PHE A 230 -11.27 -22.04 9.90
N GLN A 231 -10.15 -22.62 10.31
CA GLN A 231 -8.92 -22.64 9.50
C GLN A 231 -9.07 -23.58 8.30
N ARG A 232 -8.67 -23.11 7.13
CA ARG A 232 -8.69 -23.85 5.87
C ARG A 232 -7.29 -24.10 5.38
N GLU A 233 -7.09 -25.29 4.80
CA GLU A 233 -5.86 -25.60 4.09
C GLU A 233 -6.04 -25.31 2.59
N PRO A 234 -5.02 -24.72 1.93
CA PRO A 234 -5.04 -24.56 0.49
C PRO A 234 -5.15 -25.92 -0.24
N THR A 235 -5.81 -25.94 -1.37
CA THR A 235 -5.82 -27.11 -2.27
C THR A 235 -4.73 -26.93 -3.31
N PRO A 236 -3.63 -27.70 -3.27
CA PRO A 236 -2.52 -27.55 -4.22
C PRO A 236 -2.94 -27.80 -5.67
N VAL A 237 -2.28 -27.08 -6.59
CA VAL A 237 -2.47 -27.25 -8.04
C VAL A 237 -1.24 -27.88 -8.69
N GLY A 238 -1.46 -28.60 -9.80
CA GLY A 238 -0.39 -29.32 -10.51
C GLY A 238 0.58 -28.44 -11.27
N SER A 239 0.15 -27.24 -11.69
CA SER A 239 0.93 -26.28 -12.47
C SER A 239 0.53 -24.85 -12.15
N PHE A 240 1.48 -23.94 -12.15
CA PHE A 240 1.21 -22.50 -12.09
C PHE A 240 0.65 -21.96 -13.42
N GLY A 241 1.02 -22.58 -14.54
CA GLY A 241 0.57 -22.19 -15.87
C GLY A 241 1.55 -21.31 -16.66
N ALA A 242 2.69 -20.95 -16.08
CA ALA A 242 3.77 -20.19 -16.74
C ALA A 242 5.11 -20.45 -16.04
N ALA A 243 6.21 -20.14 -16.72
CA ALA A 243 7.52 -20.09 -16.08
C ALA A 243 7.67 -18.80 -15.24
N ILE A 244 8.19 -18.92 -14.03
CA ILE A 244 8.44 -17.79 -13.12
C ILE A 244 9.90 -17.30 -13.33
N PRO A 245 10.12 -15.97 -13.36
CA PRO A 245 9.16 -14.89 -13.30
C PRO A 245 8.51 -14.57 -14.65
N VAL A 246 7.23 -14.21 -14.63
CA VAL A 246 6.54 -13.64 -15.81
C VAL A 246 6.76 -12.12 -15.89
N ARG A 247 6.90 -11.48 -14.74
CA ARG A 247 7.05 -10.02 -14.61
C ARG A 247 8.34 -9.66 -13.86
N PRO A 248 9.52 -9.92 -14.46
CA PRO A 248 10.81 -9.58 -13.84
C PRO A 248 10.96 -8.07 -13.59
N ASP A 249 10.26 -7.25 -14.36
CA ASP A 249 10.24 -5.79 -14.28
C ASP A 249 9.66 -5.22 -12.97
N VAL A 250 9.00 -6.04 -12.16
CA VAL A 250 8.44 -5.64 -10.85
C VAL A 250 9.51 -5.49 -9.77
N ILE A 251 10.59 -6.26 -9.87
CA ILE A 251 11.67 -6.28 -8.88
C ILE A 251 13.00 -6.02 -9.59
N VAL A 252 13.80 -5.14 -9.03
CA VAL A 252 15.19 -4.89 -9.46
C VAL A 252 16.17 -5.41 -8.41
N ASP A 253 17.29 -5.94 -8.87
CA ASP A 253 18.39 -6.41 -8.06
C ASP A 253 19.45 -5.30 -7.88
N LEU A 254 20.53 -5.58 -7.15
CA LEU A 254 21.59 -4.62 -6.80
C LEU A 254 22.21 -3.93 -8.03
N ASP A 255 22.50 -4.67 -9.10
CA ASP A 255 23.14 -4.13 -10.29
C ASP A 255 22.18 -3.19 -11.06
N GLU A 256 20.88 -3.51 -11.09
CA GLU A 256 19.86 -2.65 -11.68
C GLU A 256 19.64 -1.40 -10.83
N ALA A 257 19.66 -1.51 -9.49
CA ALA A 257 19.59 -0.35 -8.59
C ALA A 257 20.79 0.60 -8.82
N LYS A 258 21.99 0.07 -9.04
CA LYS A 258 23.16 0.87 -9.43
C LYS A 258 22.99 1.54 -10.80
N ALA A 259 22.39 0.84 -11.75
CA ALA A 259 22.10 1.41 -13.06
C ALA A 259 21.08 2.55 -13.00
N ILE A 260 20.08 2.45 -12.13
CA ILE A 260 19.09 3.50 -11.84
C ILE A 260 19.81 4.76 -11.29
N LEU A 261 20.70 4.60 -10.31
CA LEU A 261 21.47 5.72 -9.74
C LEU A 261 22.41 6.38 -10.76
N ALA A 262 22.85 5.64 -11.77
CA ALA A 262 23.72 6.16 -12.82
C ALA A 262 22.99 7.03 -13.86
N ASP A 263 21.65 7.09 -13.84
CA ASP A 263 20.79 7.86 -14.76
C ASP A 263 19.81 8.77 -13.99
N PRO A 264 20.27 9.80 -13.27
CA PRO A 264 19.41 10.64 -12.44
C PRO A 264 18.36 11.44 -13.21
N GLU A 265 18.57 11.68 -14.51
CA GLU A 265 17.61 12.36 -15.37
C GLU A 265 16.44 11.44 -15.77
N GLY A 266 16.72 10.18 -16.11
CA GLY A 266 15.75 9.22 -16.61
C GLY A 266 15.24 8.21 -15.57
N ALA A 267 15.83 8.18 -14.38
CA ALA A 267 15.49 7.21 -13.33
C ALA A 267 15.58 7.81 -11.92
N ALA A 268 15.00 7.11 -10.94
CA ALA A 268 15.10 7.48 -9.52
C ALA A 268 15.08 6.23 -8.64
N LEU A 269 16.06 6.08 -7.77
CA LEU A 269 16.03 5.13 -6.66
C LEU A 269 15.46 5.84 -5.44
N VAL A 270 14.31 5.38 -4.94
CA VAL A 270 13.49 6.14 -4.00
C VAL A 270 13.45 5.46 -2.64
N SER A 271 13.95 6.14 -1.62
CA SER A 271 13.89 5.69 -0.23
C SER A 271 12.51 5.91 0.37
N VAL A 272 11.82 4.84 0.75
CA VAL A 272 10.57 4.90 1.52
C VAL A 272 10.84 4.47 2.97
N ARG A 273 11.78 5.17 3.57
CA ARG A 273 12.17 5.07 4.98
C ARG A 273 11.85 6.37 5.70
N THR A 274 11.77 6.34 7.02
CA THR A 274 11.55 7.59 7.79
C THR A 274 12.66 8.60 7.51
N TRP A 275 12.38 9.88 7.67
CA TRP A 275 13.40 10.92 7.53
C TRP A 275 14.60 10.67 8.45
N ARG A 276 14.36 10.21 9.69
CA ARG A 276 15.46 9.88 10.63
C ARG A 276 16.33 8.72 10.17
N GLU A 277 15.74 7.69 9.53
CA GLU A 277 16.49 6.57 8.91
C GLU A 277 17.29 7.08 7.71
N HIS A 278 16.69 7.93 6.87
CA HIS A 278 17.31 8.50 5.68
C HIS A 278 18.51 9.40 6.03
N LEU A 279 18.41 10.20 7.10
CA LEU A 279 19.52 10.99 7.62
C LEU A 279 20.62 10.15 8.31
N GLY A 280 20.39 8.86 8.58
CA GLY A 280 21.31 8.02 9.32
C GLY A 280 21.31 8.27 10.82
N ASN A 281 20.29 8.91 11.38
CA ASN A 281 20.16 9.12 12.83
C ASN A 281 19.82 7.81 13.56
N VAL A 282 19.18 6.90 12.86
CA VAL A 282 18.82 5.55 13.32
C VAL A 282 18.89 4.58 12.14
N SER A 283 19.08 3.29 12.43
CA SER A 283 18.89 2.24 11.42
C SER A 283 17.41 2.04 11.08
N GLY A 284 16.54 2.17 12.06
CA GLY A 284 15.10 1.89 11.95
C GLY A 284 14.74 0.42 12.19
N TYR A 285 15.74 -0.47 12.29
CA TYR A 285 15.56 -1.92 12.42
C TYR A 285 16.47 -2.49 13.48
N ASN A 286 16.03 -3.56 14.15
CA ASN A 286 16.83 -4.27 15.16
C ASN A 286 17.78 -5.32 14.55
N TYR A 287 17.64 -5.60 13.25
CA TYR A 287 18.43 -6.60 12.51
C TYR A 287 19.33 -5.99 11.43
N ILE A 288 19.22 -4.68 11.15
CA ILE A 288 20.13 -3.93 10.26
C ILE A 288 20.97 -2.99 11.11
N GLY A 289 22.28 -3.25 11.19
CA GLY A 289 23.19 -2.44 12.01
C GLY A 289 23.51 -1.06 11.42
N PRO A 290 23.90 -0.96 10.13
CA PRO A 290 24.28 0.31 9.52
C PRO A 290 23.11 1.31 9.48
N ALA A 291 23.43 2.60 9.70
CA ALA A 291 22.52 3.73 9.53
C ALA A 291 23.00 4.59 8.37
N GLY A 292 22.09 5.28 7.68
CA GLY A 292 22.38 6.10 6.51
C GLY A 292 21.40 5.85 5.37
N ARG A 293 21.74 6.35 4.18
CA ARG A 293 21.00 6.17 2.93
C ARG A 293 21.92 5.74 1.80
N ILE A 294 21.35 5.27 0.72
CA ILE A 294 22.04 5.02 -0.53
C ILE A 294 22.46 6.36 -1.11
N ALA A 295 23.75 6.50 -1.46
CA ALA A 295 24.25 7.75 -2.06
C ALA A 295 23.55 8.03 -3.40
N GLY A 296 22.99 9.25 -3.54
CA GLY A 296 22.27 9.66 -4.75
C GLY A 296 20.81 9.21 -4.82
N ASP A 297 20.25 8.63 -3.75
CA ASP A 297 18.82 8.31 -3.69
C ASP A 297 17.93 9.56 -3.49
N VAL A 298 16.65 9.38 -3.69
CA VAL A 298 15.62 10.39 -3.45
C VAL A 298 14.74 9.94 -2.28
N TRP A 299 14.45 10.84 -1.34
CA TRP A 299 13.52 10.52 -0.26
C TRP A 299 12.07 10.64 -0.72
N GLY A 300 11.34 9.53 -0.67
CA GLY A 300 9.94 9.40 -1.14
C GLY A 300 8.91 9.46 -0.01
N ASN A 301 9.27 9.92 1.18
CA ASN A 301 8.42 9.89 2.36
C ASN A 301 8.14 8.46 2.88
N CYS A 302 7.53 8.33 4.05
CA CYS A 302 7.12 7.05 4.61
C CYS A 302 6.08 7.25 5.73
N GLY A 303 6.56 7.30 6.96
CA GLY A 303 5.79 7.44 8.19
C GLY A 303 6.71 7.62 9.39
N SER A 304 6.19 7.34 10.59
CA SER A 304 6.89 7.57 11.86
C SER A 304 8.02 6.59 12.15
N ASP A 305 7.90 5.36 11.65
CA ASP A 305 8.85 4.26 11.90
C ASP A 305 8.80 3.18 10.79
N ALA A 306 9.44 2.03 11.04
CA ALA A 306 9.55 0.96 10.06
C ALA A 306 8.26 0.20 9.77
N TYR A 307 7.17 0.47 10.49
CA TYR A 307 5.89 -0.26 10.40
C TYR A 307 4.73 0.63 9.97
N HIS A 308 4.91 1.94 9.94
CA HIS A 308 3.87 2.91 9.68
C HIS A 308 4.12 3.67 8.37
N MET A 309 3.04 3.87 7.61
CA MET A 309 3.05 4.46 6.27
C MET A 309 2.11 5.69 6.19
N GLN A 310 2.15 6.59 7.19
CA GLN A 310 1.20 7.69 7.31
C GLN A 310 1.19 8.68 6.13
N HIS A 311 2.28 8.77 5.36
CA HIS A 311 2.28 9.56 4.12
C HIS A 311 1.51 8.88 2.97
N TYR A 312 1.19 7.60 3.12
CA TYR A 312 0.54 6.76 2.10
C TYR A 312 -0.81 6.22 2.53
N ARG A 313 -1.08 6.19 3.84
CA ARG A 313 -2.34 5.72 4.41
C ARG A 313 -3.06 6.81 5.19
N ASN A 314 -4.36 6.73 5.19
CA ASN A 314 -5.22 7.47 6.08
C ASN A 314 -5.15 6.88 7.50
N ILE A 315 -5.75 7.60 8.47
CA ILE A 315 -5.81 7.18 9.87
C ILE A 315 -6.55 5.84 10.09
N ASP A 316 -7.37 5.44 9.13
CA ASP A 316 -8.13 4.18 9.12
C ASP A 316 -7.46 3.06 8.30
N ASN A 317 -6.19 3.22 7.99
CA ASN A 317 -5.37 2.32 7.16
C ASN A 317 -5.81 2.17 5.70
N THR A 318 -6.80 2.92 5.23
CA THR A 318 -7.10 2.98 3.79
C THR A 318 -6.03 3.77 3.04
N MET A 319 -5.89 3.52 1.74
CA MET A 319 -4.99 4.29 0.88
C MET A 319 -5.36 5.78 0.93
N ARG A 320 -4.37 6.66 1.10
CA ARG A 320 -4.57 8.11 0.90
C ARG A 320 -5.04 8.39 -0.53
N ALA A 321 -5.75 9.48 -0.71
CA ALA A 321 -6.14 9.89 -2.05
C ALA A 321 -4.90 10.01 -2.94
N TYR A 322 -4.93 9.33 -4.09
CA TYR A 322 -3.75 9.27 -4.97
C TYR A 322 -3.24 10.64 -5.45
N PRO A 323 -4.04 11.71 -5.57
CA PRO A 323 -3.50 13.04 -5.87
C PRO A 323 -2.60 13.57 -4.76
N GLU A 324 -2.87 13.25 -3.48
CA GLU A 324 -2.02 13.62 -2.34
C GLU A 324 -0.66 12.90 -2.43
N ILE A 325 -0.69 11.59 -2.72
CA ILE A 325 0.52 10.78 -2.90
C ILE A 325 1.34 11.32 -4.09
N THR A 326 0.68 11.59 -5.22
CA THR A 326 1.33 12.11 -6.42
C THR A 326 1.97 13.49 -6.18
N ALA A 327 1.30 14.37 -5.42
CA ALA A 327 1.84 15.68 -5.07
C ALA A 327 3.13 15.55 -4.24
N ASN A 328 3.12 14.69 -3.21
CA ASN A 328 4.30 14.43 -2.39
C ASN A 328 5.47 13.87 -3.21
N TRP A 329 5.19 12.98 -4.16
CA TRP A 329 6.22 12.44 -5.05
C TRP A 329 6.75 13.52 -6.02
N ALA A 330 5.87 14.33 -6.58
CA ALA A 330 6.26 15.39 -7.53
C ALA A 330 7.17 16.45 -6.88
N GLU A 331 6.92 16.81 -5.61
CA GLU A 331 7.78 17.71 -4.83
C GLU A 331 9.21 17.18 -4.68
N ALA A 332 9.37 15.87 -4.64
CA ALA A 332 10.66 15.18 -4.58
C ALA A 332 11.23 14.83 -5.98
N GLY A 333 10.59 15.25 -7.08
CA GLY A 333 11.01 14.92 -8.44
C GLY A 333 10.79 13.47 -8.85
N ILE A 334 9.92 12.75 -8.11
CA ILE A 334 9.53 11.35 -8.39
C ILE A 334 8.30 11.38 -9.30
N THR A 335 8.46 11.04 -10.56
CA THR A 335 7.44 11.20 -11.60
C THR A 335 7.32 9.96 -12.50
N ALA A 336 6.15 9.76 -13.10
CA ALA A 336 5.81 8.56 -13.89
C ALA A 336 6.58 8.41 -15.21
N ASP A 337 7.23 9.47 -15.70
CA ASP A 337 8.09 9.46 -16.91
C ASP A 337 9.48 8.87 -16.65
N LYS A 338 9.91 8.82 -15.38
CA LYS A 338 11.16 8.18 -14.97
C LYS A 338 11.00 6.68 -14.74
N TRP A 339 12.12 5.95 -14.78
CA TRP A 339 12.18 4.60 -14.22
C TRP A 339 12.38 4.68 -12.71
N VAL A 340 11.34 4.38 -11.94
CA VAL A 340 11.36 4.52 -10.49
C VAL A 340 11.50 3.16 -9.83
N ALA A 341 12.47 2.99 -8.93
CA ALA A 341 12.53 1.85 -8.04
C ALA A 341 12.44 2.32 -6.59
N PHE A 342 11.43 1.84 -5.86
CA PHE A 342 11.28 2.09 -4.43
C PHE A 342 12.11 1.10 -3.63
N TYR A 343 12.71 1.56 -2.51
CA TYR A 343 13.37 0.68 -1.56
C TYR A 343 13.08 1.11 -0.11
N CYS A 344 13.22 0.17 0.82
CA CYS A 344 13.23 0.43 2.25
C CYS A 344 14.34 -0.38 2.94
N GLY A 345 14.10 -0.99 4.10
CA GLY A 345 15.06 -1.93 4.69
C GLY A 345 15.22 -3.19 3.87
N THR A 346 14.11 -3.82 3.51
CA THR A 346 14.02 -5.16 2.93
C THR A 346 12.86 -5.32 1.95
N GLY A 347 12.46 -4.26 1.26
CA GLY A 347 11.43 -4.26 0.21
C GLY A 347 9.97 -4.20 0.69
N TRP A 348 9.67 -4.35 1.98
CA TRP A 348 8.30 -4.43 2.51
C TRP A 348 7.51 -3.12 2.33
N ARG A 349 7.94 -2.01 2.93
CA ARG A 349 7.31 -0.68 2.73
C ARG A 349 7.34 -0.25 1.26
N ALA A 350 8.42 -0.59 0.57
CA ALA A 350 8.59 -0.32 -0.85
C ALA A 350 7.56 -1.04 -1.73
N SER A 351 7.10 -2.23 -1.33
CA SER A 351 6.04 -2.96 -2.03
C SER A 351 4.71 -2.20 -2.02
N GLU A 352 4.39 -1.51 -0.92
CA GLU A 352 3.18 -0.69 -0.82
C GLU A 352 3.25 0.55 -1.72
N THR A 353 4.36 1.27 -1.70
CA THR A 353 4.54 2.44 -2.57
C THR A 353 4.58 2.05 -4.04
N TRP A 354 5.24 0.95 -4.38
CA TRP A 354 5.19 0.36 -5.70
C TRP A 354 3.75 0.07 -6.14
N PHE A 355 2.94 -0.54 -5.25
CA PHE A 355 1.55 -0.86 -5.55
C PHE A 355 0.73 0.40 -5.82
N TYR A 356 0.92 1.47 -5.06
CA TYR A 356 0.21 2.73 -5.27
C TYR A 356 0.61 3.43 -6.58
N ALA A 357 1.87 3.36 -6.99
CA ALA A 357 2.30 3.79 -8.31
C ALA A 357 1.70 2.91 -9.43
N TYR A 358 1.71 1.59 -9.22
CA TYR A 358 1.07 0.63 -10.13
C TYR A 358 -0.43 0.93 -10.31
N LEU A 359 -1.17 1.21 -9.24
CA LEU A 359 -2.59 1.59 -9.30
C LEU A 359 -2.83 2.85 -10.16
N GLN A 360 -1.92 3.80 -10.11
CA GLN A 360 -1.96 5.04 -10.89
C GLN A 360 -1.60 4.85 -12.37
N GLY A 361 -1.20 3.66 -12.77
CA GLY A 361 -0.88 3.34 -14.16
C GLY A 361 0.59 3.50 -14.54
N TRP A 362 1.50 3.71 -13.57
CA TRP A 362 2.93 3.81 -13.88
C TRP A 362 3.42 2.51 -14.54
N GLU A 363 4.17 2.65 -15.63
CA GLU A 363 4.64 1.52 -16.43
C GLU A 363 6.05 1.07 -16.05
N ARG A 364 6.90 2.03 -15.66
CA ARG A 364 8.30 1.82 -15.32
C ARG A 364 8.52 2.01 -13.82
N VAL A 365 7.95 1.09 -13.02
CA VAL A 365 8.04 1.12 -11.56
C VAL A 365 8.37 -0.25 -11.01
N ALA A 366 9.34 -0.31 -10.09
CA ALA A 366 9.86 -1.53 -9.48
C ALA A 366 10.12 -1.36 -7.98
N VAL A 367 10.48 -2.47 -7.33
CA VAL A 367 11.03 -2.50 -5.96
C VAL A 367 12.48 -2.99 -6.04
N TYR A 368 13.41 -2.25 -5.43
CA TYR A 368 14.72 -2.79 -5.12
C TYR A 368 14.61 -3.68 -3.89
N ASP A 369 14.61 -4.98 -4.13
CA ASP A 369 14.23 -6.01 -3.16
C ASP A 369 15.22 -6.13 -2.01
N GLY A 370 16.53 -6.11 -2.29
CA GLY A 370 17.58 -6.15 -1.28
C GLY A 370 17.61 -4.95 -0.34
N GLY A 371 17.16 -3.80 -0.83
CA GLY A 371 17.00 -2.59 -0.05
C GLY A 371 18.25 -2.14 0.71
N TRP A 372 18.01 -1.43 1.82
CA TRP A 372 19.11 -0.98 2.68
C TRP A 372 19.88 -2.14 3.33
N PHE A 373 19.20 -3.25 3.58
CA PHE A 373 19.83 -4.44 4.18
C PHE A 373 20.97 -4.95 3.29
N GLU A 374 20.72 -5.19 2.01
CA GLU A 374 21.74 -5.67 1.06
C GLU A 374 22.79 -4.58 0.78
N TRP A 375 22.34 -3.35 0.46
CA TRP A 375 23.22 -2.25 0.07
C TRP A 375 24.27 -1.95 1.13
N SER A 376 23.87 -1.88 2.40
CA SER A 376 24.74 -1.47 3.51
C SER A 376 25.75 -2.52 3.96
N GLN A 377 25.69 -3.75 3.42
CA GLN A 377 26.66 -4.80 3.73
C GLN A 377 28.04 -4.56 3.10
N ASP A 378 28.11 -3.80 2.01
CA ASP A 378 29.35 -3.51 1.30
C ASP A 378 29.50 -2.00 1.01
N PRO A 379 29.81 -1.19 2.03
CA PRO A 379 29.90 0.27 1.85
C PRO A 379 31.10 0.70 0.99
N ILE A 380 31.99 -0.21 0.63
CA ILE A 380 33.13 0.06 -0.28
C ILE A 380 32.62 0.11 -1.73
N ASN A 381 31.79 -0.83 -2.14
CA ASN A 381 31.25 -0.93 -3.50
C ASN A 381 29.85 -0.30 -3.63
N ASN A 382 29.18 -0.07 -2.52
CA ASN A 382 27.85 0.52 -2.43
C ASN A 382 27.91 1.78 -1.56
N PRO A 383 28.19 2.96 -2.12
CA PRO A 383 28.36 4.20 -1.37
C PRO A 383 27.13 4.54 -0.52
N ILE A 384 27.38 5.03 0.69
CA ILE A 384 26.34 5.47 1.64
C ILE A 384 26.59 6.92 2.05
N GLU A 385 25.52 7.60 2.43
CA GLU A 385 25.55 8.97 2.95
C GLU A 385 24.85 9.05 4.31
N ILE A 386 25.29 10.03 5.11
CA ILE A 386 24.73 10.36 6.43
C ILE A 386 24.61 11.88 6.54
N GLY A 387 23.57 12.35 7.21
CA GLY A 387 23.28 13.77 7.41
C GLY A 387 22.33 14.33 6.35
N GLU A 388 22.12 15.64 6.36
CA GLU A 388 21.26 16.31 5.40
C GLU A 388 21.80 16.12 3.97
N PRO A 389 20.96 15.88 2.97
CA PRO A 389 21.36 15.90 1.57
C PRO A 389 22.05 17.23 1.26
N LEU A 390 23.13 17.18 0.49
CA LEU A 390 23.77 18.41 0.01
C LEU A 390 22.83 19.15 -0.92
N ASP A 391 22.61 20.43 -0.65
CA ASP A 391 21.88 21.30 -1.56
C ASP A 391 22.77 21.62 -2.78
N GLU A 392 22.61 20.87 -3.87
CA GLU A 392 23.37 21.10 -5.11
C GLU A 392 23.09 22.48 -5.76
N SER A 393 22.03 23.19 -5.32
CA SER A 393 21.74 24.54 -5.78
C SER A 393 22.64 25.61 -5.16
N ALA A 394 23.46 25.25 -4.18
CA ALA A 394 24.39 26.11 -3.45
C ALA A 394 25.85 26.04 -3.95
N ALA A 395 26.14 25.27 -5.03
CA ALA A 395 27.48 25.08 -5.58
C ALA A 395 27.71 25.92 -6.87
#